data_41c7327f8bfe26ed70f3ea472a673f81
#
_entry.id   41c7327f8bfe26ed70f3ea472a673f81
#
_cell.length_a   1.000
_cell.length_b   1.000
_cell.length_c   1.000
_cell.angle_alpha   90.00
_cell.angle_beta   90.00
_cell.angle_gamma   90.00
#
_symmetry.space_group_name_H-M   'P 1'
#
loop_
_entity.id
_entity.type
_entity.pdbx_description
1 polymer ?
#
loop_
_entity_poly.entity_id
_entity_poly.type
_entity_poly.pdbx_seq_one_letter_code
_entity_poly.pdbx_strand_id
1 'polypeptide(L)'
;GCTTLTASFSDLRIPICGNTYKILRRWIILDWCSGEIYEFPQIIKILDEKAPTFKCPEDITMGMKPYTCLSEGKLPAPDSVVDCNQWSYDVFTKQENPIPGQPDIVSKQYIEYDNKLKCFYLRGAPPGRIWIEYHVEDVCGNFDTCTMEVGVVDDLAPIPVCDQKTVVALGIDGTAKAFAETFDDGSLDNCG
;
A
#
# COMPACT_ATOMS: atom_id res chain seq x y z
N GLY A 1 -59.70 -33.32 13.86
CA GLY A 1 -58.77 -33.38 12.79
C GLY A 1 -57.38 -33.68 13.33
N CYS A 2 -56.68 -34.58 12.70
CA CYS A 2 -55.29 -34.85 13.03
C CYS A 2 -54.42 -33.66 12.59
N THR A 3 -53.54 -33.19 13.45
CA THR A 3 -52.69 -32.00 13.20
C THR A 3 -51.23 -32.25 13.59
N THR A 4 -50.77 -33.50 13.59
CA THR A 4 -49.42 -33.84 14.05
C THR A 4 -48.42 -33.82 12.88
N LEU A 5 -47.61 -32.77 12.79
CA LEU A 5 -46.52 -32.63 11.87
C LEU A 5 -45.17 -32.77 12.60
N THR A 6 -44.20 -33.45 12.01
CA THR A 6 -42.83 -33.50 12.48
C THR A 6 -41.91 -32.93 11.41
N ALA A 7 -41.06 -31.98 11.77
CA ALA A 7 -40.06 -31.41 10.89
C ALA A 7 -38.66 -31.83 11.33
N SER A 8 -37.84 -32.22 10.37
CA SER A 8 -36.40 -32.44 10.52
C SER A 8 -35.68 -31.77 9.39
N PHE A 9 -34.37 -31.62 9.52
CA PHE A 9 -33.55 -31.03 8.43
C PHE A 9 -32.18 -31.71 8.36
N SER A 10 -31.57 -31.60 7.20
CA SER A 10 -30.16 -31.91 6.97
C SER A 10 -29.49 -30.76 6.28
N ASP A 11 -28.25 -30.47 6.67
CA ASP A 11 -27.45 -29.34 6.14
C ASP A 11 -26.23 -29.83 5.39
N LEU A 12 -26.02 -29.25 4.19
CA LEU A 12 -24.79 -29.34 3.46
C LEU A 12 -24.12 -27.96 3.47
N ARG A 13 -22.94 -27.85 4.11
CA ARG A 13 -22.16 -26.61 4.14
C ARG A 13 -21.24 -26.57 2.93
N ILE A 14 -21.29 -25.46 2.18
CA ILE A 14 -20.49 -25.18 0.99
C ILE A 14 -19.65 -23.93 1.25
N PRO A 15 -18.32 -24.04 1.38
CA PRO A 15 -17.45 -22.88 1.61
C PRO A 15 -17.46 -21.95 0.39
N ILE A 16 -17.24 -20.64 0.63
CA ILE A 16 -17.16 -19.60 -0.40
C ILE A 16 -15.76 -18.95 -0.35
N CYS A 17 -15.53 -18.11 0.64
CA CYS A 17 -14.24 -17.44 0.88
C CYS A 17 -14.04 -17.28 2.39
N GLY A 18 -12.81 -17.45 2.87
CA GLY A 18 -12.46 -17.31 4.28
C GLY A 18 -13.42 -18.08 5.20
N ASN A 19 -14.08 -17.36 6.10
CA ASN A 19 -15.05 -17.91 7.04
C ASN A 19 -16.49 -17.92 6.51
N THR A 20 -16.70 -17.51 5.25
CA THR A 20 -18.03 -17.43 4.63
C THR A 20 -18.45 -18.75 3.98
N TYR A 21 -19.73 -19.04 3.98
CA TYR A 21 -20.25 -20.27 3.41
C TYR A 21 -21.75 -20.17 3.11
N LYS A 22 -22.22 -21.10 2.29
CA LYS A 22 -23.64 -21.37 2.10
C LYS A 22 -24.01 -22.65 2.81
N ILE A 23 -25.22 -22.69 3.37
CA ILE A 23 -25.85 -23.91 3.84
C ILE A 23 -26.97 -24.23 2.87
N LEU A 24 -26.94 -25.40 2.28
CA LEU A 24 -28.06 -25.98 1.58
C LEU A 24 -28.80 -26.86 2.59
N ARG A 25 -29.89 -26.36 3.14
CA ARG A 25 -30.74 -27.06 4.08
C ARG A 25 -31.86 -27.77 3.32
N ARG A 26 -32.03 -29.05 3.60
CA ARG A 26 -33.16 -29.84 3.12
C ARG A 26 -34.08 -30.11 4.29
N TRP A 27 -35.24 -29.52 4.27
CA TRP A 27 -36.30 -29.76 5.23
C TRP A 27 -37.09 -30.98 4.82
N ILE A 28 -37.44 -31.83 5.79
CA ILE A 28 -38.28 -33.01 5.65
C ILE A 28 -39.41 -32.86 6.66
N ILE A 29 -40.65 -32.79 6.18
CA ILE A 29 -41.85 -32.66 7.00
C ILE A 29 -42.68 -33.90 6.79
N LEU A 30 -42.91 -34.62 7.87
CA LEU A 30 -43.79 -35.79 7.91
C LEU A 30 -45.15 -35.40 8.49
N ASP A 31 -46.21 -35.63 7.73
CA ASP A 31 -47.58 -35.58 8.20
C ASP A 31 -47.99 -36.96 8.71
N TRP A 32 -48.10 -37.09 10.01
CA TRP A 32 -48.46 -38.34 10.65
C TRP A 32 -49.92 -38.77 10.34
N CYS A 33 -50.75 -37.88 9.86
CA CYS A 33 -52.14 -38.16 9.55
C CYS A 33 -52.34 -38.78 8.18
N SER A 34 -51.63 -38.25 7.19
CA SER A 34 -51.67 -38.77 5.82
C SER A 34 -50.55 -39.78 5.51
N GLY A 35 -49.46 -39.74 6.30
CA GLY A 35 -48.22 -40.44 6.03
C GLY A 35 -47.40 -39.83 4.91
N GLU A 36 -47.77 -38.64 4.43
CA GLU A 36 -47.05 -37.94 3.37
C GLU A 36 -45.77 -37.27 3.87
N ILE A 37 -44.75 -37.25 3.03
CA ILE A 37 -43.46 -36.58 3.27
C ILE A 37 -43.32 -35.41 2.28
N TYR A 38 -43.09 -34.23 2.83
CA TYR A 38 -42.82 -33.02 2.06
C TYR A 38 -41.38 -32.63 2.21
N GLU A 39 -40.69 -32.27 1.10
CA GLU A 39 -39.31 -31.84 1.08
C GLU A 39 -39.21 -30.42 0.56
N PHE A 40 -38.44 -29.57 1.25
CA PHE A 40 -38.23 -28.18 0.87
C PHE A 40 -36.75 -27.83 0.94
N PRO A 41 -36.13 -27.36 -0.14
CA PRO A 41 -34.78 -26.83 -0.10
C PRO A 41 -34.78 -25.37 0.42
N GLN A 42 -33.82 -25.04 1.28
CA GLN A 42 -33.53 -23.67 1.73
C GLN A 42 -32.07 -23.37 1.57
N ILE A 43 -31.74 -22.21 1.03
CA ILE A 43 -30.36 -21.72 0.93
C ILE A 43 -30.17 -20.64 1.98
N ILE A 44 -29.21 -20.85 2.89
CA ILE A 44 -28.79 -19.88 3.90
C ILE A 44 -27.38 -19.43 3.51
N LYS A 45 -27.16 -18.12 3.36
CA LYS A 45 -25.87 -17.54 3.03
C LYS A 45 -25.31 -16.83 4.26
N ILE A 46 -24.10 -17.19 4.66
CA ILE A 46 -23.29 -16.49 5.64
C ILE A 46 -22.16 -15.83 4.86
N LEU A 47 -22.29 -14.51 4.66
CA LEU A 47 -21.40 -13.72 3.79
C LEU A 47 -20.67 -12.68 4.63
N ASP A 48 -19.47 -12.36 4.20
CA ASP A 48 -18.75 -11.17 4.60
C ASP A 48 -18.86 -10.15 3.48
N GLU A 49 -19.44 -9.02 3.78
CA GLU A 49 -19.67 -7.89 2.85
C GLU A 49 -19.03 -6.60 3.38
N LYS A 50 -18.14 -6.74 4.39
CA LYS A 50 -17.48 -5.60 5.01
C LYS A 50 -16.01 -5.63 4.72
N ALA A 51 -15.49 -4.47 4.32
CA ALA A 51 -14.07 -4.28 4.17
C ALA A 51 -13.35 -4.28 5.53
N PRO A 52 -12.07 -4.68 5.56
CA PRO A 52 -11.22 -4.52 6.73
C PRO A 52 -11.20 -3.06 7.21
N THR A 53 -11.30 -2.85 8.51
CA THR A 53 -11.09 -1.54 9.12
C THR A 53 -9.66 -1.43 9.62
N PHE A 54 -9.00 -0.30 9.40
CA PHE A 54 -7.60 -0.12 9.80
C PHE A 54 -7.27 1.35 10.06
N LYS A 55 -6.14 1.58 10.75
CA LYS A 55 -5.57 2.91 10.89
C LYS A 55 -4.55 3.14 9.77
N CYS A 56 -4.74 4.22 9.02
CA CYS A 56 -3.77 4.67 8.03
C CYS A 56 -2.44 5.04 8.70
N PRO A 57 -1.29 4.72 8.10
CA PRO A 57 -0.03 5.23 8.57
C PRO A 57 0.01 6.76 8.58
N GLU A 58 0.77 7.33 9.51
CA GLU A 58 0.98 8.78 9.59
C GLU A 58 1.95 9.23 8.49
N ASP A 59 1.84 10.51 8.10
CA ASP A 59 2.74 11.13 7.14
C ASP A 59 4.20 11.05 7.62
N ILE A 60 5.13 10.84 6.69
CA ILE A 60 6.55 10.70 7.01
C ILE A 60 7.41 11.56 6.11
N THR A 61 8.63 11.84 6.58
CA THR A 61 9.69 12.45 5.79
C THR A 61 10.79 11.43 5.53
N MET A 62 11.34 11.42 4.32
CA MET A 62 12.38 10.51 3.87
C MET A 62 13.53 11.30 3.29
N GLY A 63 14.77 11.00 3.72
CA GLY A 63 15.98 11.54 3.11
C GLY A 63 16.34 10.86 1.80
N MET A 64 17.40 11.34 1.17
CA MET A 64 17.93 10.82 -0.09
C MET A 64 19.16 9.97 0.11
N LYS A 65 19.48 9.14 -0.90
CA LYS A 65 20.74 8.38 -0.92
C LYS A 65 21.93 9.31 -1.18
N PRO A 66 23.07 9.04 -0.54
CA PRO A 66 24.33 9.66 -0.93
C PRO A 66 24.61 9.45 -2.44
N TYR A 67 25.11 10.50 -3.09
CA TYR A 67 25.49 10.51 -4.52
C TYR A 67 24.35 10.35 -5.52
N THR A 68 23.09 10.38 -5.06
CA THR A 68 21.92 10.36 -5.96
C THR A 68 20.84 11.27 -5.40
N CYS A 69 20.13 11.98 -6.28
CA CYS A 69 18.97 12.78 -5.89
C CYS A 69 17.68 11.94 -5.89
N LEU A 70 17.74 10.74 -5.27
CA LEU A 70 16.64 9.78 -5.24
C LEU A 70 16.45 9.21 -3.84
N SER A 71 15.20 9.06 -3.44
CA SER A 71 14.84 8.48 -2.14
C SER A 71 15.02 6.96 -2.07
N GLU A 72 15.28 6.47 -0.86
CA GLU A 72 15.10 5.07 -0.51
C GLU A 72 14.69 4.96 0.96
N GLY A 73 13.52 4.43 1.21
CA GLY A 73 13.06 4.21 2.57
C GLY A 73 11.94 3.18 2.65
N LYS A 74 11.83 2.56 3.82
CA LYS A 74 10.76 1.62 4.12
C LYS A 74 9.46 2.38 4.37
N LEU A 75 8.38 1.92 3.75
CA LEU A 75 7.03 2.41 4.02
C LEU A 75 6.46 1.69 5.26
N PRO A 76 5.79 2.41 6.17
CA PRO A 76 5.10 1.79 7.30
C PRO A 76 3.97 0.88 6.81
N ALA A 77 3.62 -0.13 7.61
CA ALA A 77 2.45 -0.96 7.34
C ALA A 77 1.18 -0.30 7.93
N PRO A 78 -0.02 -0.64 7.41
CA PRO A 78 -1.27 -0.27 8.08
C PRO A 78 -1.29 -0.83 9.49
N ASP A 79 -1.84 -0.06 10.44
CA ASP A 79 -1.94 -0.44 11.84
C ASP A 79 -3.37 -0.83 12.22
N SER A 80 -3.51 -1.63 13.30
CA SER A 80 -4.80 -1.97 13.91
C SER A 80 -5.83 -2.51 12.92
N VAL A 81 -5.39 -3.35 11.98
CA VAL A 81 -6.30 -3.95 10.99
C VAL A 81 -7.21 -4.95 11.66
N VAL A 82 -8.52 -4.78 11.50
CA VAL A 82 -9.56 -5.64 12.07
C VAL A 82 -10.50 -6.11 10.96
N ASP A 83 -10.62 -7.41 10.85
CA ASP A 83 -11.52 -8.10 9.94
C ASP A 83 -11.91 -9.46 10.49
N CYS A 84 -13.03 -10.05 10.03
CA CYS A 84 -13.47 -11.40 10.40
C CYS A 84 -12.77 -12.49 9.56
N ASN A 85 -12.09 -12.12 8.48
CA ASN A 85 -11.34 -12.99 7.60
C ASN A 85 -9.84 -12.64 7.59
N GLN A 86 -9.05 -13.42 6.86
CA GLN A 86 -7.67 -13.08 6.55
C GLN A 86 -7.65 -11.90 5.58
N TRP A 87 -6.69 -11.01 5.76
CA TRP A 87 -6.50 -9.83 4.96
C TRP A 87 -5.05 -9.71 4.46
N SER A 88 -4.88 -8.91 3.44
CA SER A 88 -3.58 -8.49 2.91
C SER A 88 -3.63 -7.02 2.53
N TYR A 89 -2.48 -6.40 2.31
CA TYR A 89 -2.45 -5.04 1.81
C TYR A 89 -1.46 -4.89 0.66
N ASP A 90 -1.74 -3.91 -0.17
CA ASP A 90 -0.86 -3.46 -1.23
C ASP A 90 -0.65 -1.94 -1.15
N VAL A 91 0.39 -1.44 -1.78
CA VAL A 91 0.80 -0.03 -1.70
C VAL A 91 1.03 0.51 -3.10
N PHE A 92 0.56 1.73 -3.34
CA PHE A 92 0.66 2.42 -4.63
C PHE A 92 1.08 3.87 -4.43
N THR A 93 1.66 4.49 -5.45
CA THR A 93 1.74 5.93 -5.55
C THR A 93 0.45 6.45 -6.16
N LYS A 94 -0.02 7.59 -5.67
CA LYS A 94 -1.21 8.28 -6.13
C LYS A 94 -0.85 9.66 -6.67
N GLN A 95 -1.33 10.00 -7.83
CA GLN A 95 -1.11 11.28 -8.47
C GLN A 95 -2.46 11.84 -8.96
N GLU A 96 -2.63 13.15 -8.80
CA GLU A 96 -3.79 13.84 -9.38
C GLU A 96 -3.79 13.68 -10.90
N ASN A 97 -4.94 13.33 -11.44
CA ASN A 97 -5.06 13.20 -12.89
C ASN A 97 -5.02 14.60 -13.54
N PRO A 98 -4.13 14.84 -14.52
CA PRO A 98 -4.04 16.13 -15.19
C PRO A 98 -5.32 16.50 -15.99
N ILE A 99 -6.22 15.54 -16.22
CA ILE A 99 -7.50 15.76 -16.89
C ILE A 99 -8.58 16.00 -15.82
N PRO A 100 -9.16 17.21 -15.73
CA PRO A 100 -10.19 17.50 -14.74
C PRO A 100 -11.39 16.54 -14.81
N GLY A 101 -11.82 16.04 -13.64
CA GLY A 101 -12.97 15.13 -13.54
C GLY A 101 -12.66 13.66 -13.82
N GLN A 102 -11.42 13.32 -14.13
CA GLN A 102 -10.96 11.93 -14.16
C GLN A 102 -10.44 11.50 -12.78
N PRO A 103 -10.54 10.19 -12.44
CA PRO A 103 -10.00 9.68 -11.18
C PRO A 103 -8.47 9.82 -11.13
N ASP A 104 -7.92 9.93 -9.92
CA ASP A 104 -6.48 9.97 -9.68
C ASP A 104 -5.77 8.77 -10.29
N ILE A 105 -4.53 8.98 -10.69
CA ILE A 105 -3.68 7.92 -11.26
C ILE A 105 -3.01 7.17 -10.11
N VAL A 106 -3.36 5.91 -9.97
CA VAL A 106 -2.77 4.99 -8.98
C VAL A 106 -1.85 4.02 -9.70
N SER A 107 -0.60 3.91 -9.24
CA SER A 107 0.43 3.10 -9.91
C SER A 107 1.44 2.50 -8.93
N LYS A 108 2.26 1.56 -9.40
CA LYS A 108 3.41 1.01 -8.67
C LYS A 108 4.71 1.79 -8.88
N GLN A 109 4.64 2.97 -9.45
CA GLN A 109 5.83 3.79 -9.67
C GLN A 109 6.53 4.06 -8.33
N TYR A 110 7.83 3.83 -8.26
CA TYR A 110 8.66 3.94 -7.05
C TYR A 110 8.33 2.96 -5.91
N ILE A 111 7.33 2.07 -6.04
CA ILE A 111 6.97 1.10 -5.02
C ILE A 111 7.62 -0.25 -5.32
N GLU A 112 8.37 -0.77 -4.35
CA GLU A 112 9.03 -2.06 -4.44
C GLU A 112 8.72 -2.90 -3.18
N TYR A 113 8.35 -4.17 -3.39
CA TYR A 113 8.09 -5.11 -2.30
C TYR A 113 9.31 -5.97 -2.03
N ASP A 114 9.82 -5.95 -0.81
CA ASP A 114 10.90 -6.83 -0.36
C ASP A 114 10.33 -8.15 0.18
N ASN A 115 10.53 -9.22 -0.57
CA ASN A 115 10.04 -10.56 -0.21
C ASN A 115 10.71 -11.15 1.03
N LYS A 116 11.92 -10.71 1.39
CA LYS A 116 12.66 -11.19 2.57
C LYS A 116 12.18 -10.49 3.84
N LEU A 117 12.03 -9.18 3.77
CA LEU A 117 11.61 -8.34 4.88
C LEU A 117 10.08 -8.20 4.99
N LYS A 118 9.33 -8.69 4.00
CA LYS A 118 7.86 -8.63 3.94
C LYS A 118 7.32 -7.22 4.13
N CYS A 119 7.91 -6.25 3.45
CA CYS A 119 7.53 -4.85 3.54
C CYS A 119 7.72 -4.12 2.21
N PHE A 120 7.05 -2.98 2.08
CA PHE A 120 7.16 -2.10 0.92
C PHE A 120 8.21 -1.02 1.14
N TYR A 121 8.88 -0.63 0.07
CA TYR A 121 9.84 0.47 -0.01
C TYR A 121 9.40 1.49 -1.05
N LEU A 122 9.67 2.76 -0.75
CA LEU A 122 9.70 3.83 -1.75
C LEU A 122 11.14 3.96 -2.24
N ARG A 123 11.38 3.73 -3.54
CA ARG A 123 12.72 3.78 -4.14
C ARG A 123 12.73 4.58 -5.42
N GLY A 124 13.75 5.42 -5.56
CA GLY A 124 13.97 6.17 -6.80
C GLY A 124 13.02 7.33 -7.01
N ALA A 125 12.31 7.76 -5.99
CA ALA A 125 11.43 8.92 -6.06
C ALA A 125 12.25 10.22 -5.95
N PRO A 126 11.94 11.25 -6.79
CA PRO A 126 12.59 12.55 -6.74
C PRO A 126 12.18 13.35 -5.50
N PRO A 127 12.89 14.46 -5.18
CA PRO A 127 12.47 15.37 -4.12
C PRO A 127 11.06 15.92 -4.35
N GLY A 128 10.32 16.07 -3.26
CA GLY A 128 8.96 16.59 -3.29
C GLY A 128 7.98 15.79 -2.45
N ARG A 129 6.69 16.04 -2.65
CA ARG A 129 5.60 15.35 -1.97
C ARG A 129 5.08 14.22 -2.84
N ILE A 130 4.92 13.05 -2.23
CA ILE A 130 4.42 11.85 -2.88
C ILE A 130 3.27 11.30 -2.05
N TRP A 131 2.13 11.12 -2.67
CA TRP A 131 0.98 10.49 -2.04
C TRP A 131 1.08 8.97 -2.20
N ILE A 132 0.95 8.26 -1.09
CA ILE A 132 0.98 6.80 -1.02
C ILE A 132 -0.41 6.32 -0.64
N GLU A 133 -1.02 5.50 -1.50
CA GLU A 133 -2.31 4.86 -1.25
C GLU A 133 -2.10 3.41 -0.80
N TYR A 134 -2.68 3.08 0.33
CA TYR A 134 -2.78 1.73 0.87
C TYR A 134 -4.12 1.15 0.47
N HIS A 135 -4.09 -0.06 -0.01
CA HIS A 135 -5.26 -0.86 -0.36
C HIS A 135 -5.25 -2.10 0.52
N VAL A 136 -6.18 -2.19 1.46
CA VAL A 136 -6.30 -3.33 2.38
C VAL A 136 -7.52 -4.14 1.97
N GLU A 137 -7.30 -5.42 1.65
CA GLU A 137 -8.31 -6.31 1.09
C GLU A 137 -8.37 -7.63 1.87
N ASP A 138 -9.58 -8.13 2.12
CA ASP A 138 -9.81 -9.46 2.69
C ASP A 138 -9.80 -10.56 1.60
N VAL A 139 -9.85 -11.81 2.03
CA VAL A 139 -9.90 -12.97 1.11
C VAL A 139 -11.23 -13.12 0.37
N CYS A 140 -12.23 -12.31 0.70
CA CYS A 140 -13.54 -12.26 0.04
C CYS A 140 -13.63 -11.16 -1.01
N GLY A 141 -12.61 -10.32 -1.13
CA GLY A 141 -12.54 -9.23 -2.10
C GLY A 141 -13.18 -7.93 -1.60
N ASN A 142 -13.49 -7.82 -0.30
CA ASN A 142 -13.90 -6.55 0.27
C ASN A 142 -12.64 -5.75 0.60
N PHE A 143 -12.60 -4.48 0.21
CA PHE A 143 -11.42 -3.65 0.43
C PHE A 143 -11.76 -2.23 0.87
N ASP A 144 -10.81 -1.60 1.54
CA ASP A 144 -10.82 -0.18 1.86
C ASP A 144 -9.43 0.42 1.60
N THR A 145 -9.38 1.72 1.38
CA THR A 145 -8.17 2.44 1.02
C THR A 145 -7.94 3.64 1.91
N CYS A 146 -6.68 4.00 2.11
CA CYS A 146 -6.31 5.25 2.72
C CYS A 146 -5.04 5.84 2.08
N THR A 147 -4.80 7.11 2.29
CA THR A 147 -3.67 7.82 1.70
C THR A 147 -2.84 8.51 2.78
N MET A 148 -1.51 8.41 2.69
CA MET A 148 -0.55 9.16 3.49
C MET A 148 0.38 9.95 2.58
N GLU A 149 1.01 11.02 3.12
CA GLU A 149 2.04 11.81 2.43
C GLU A 149 3.45 11.34 2.81
N VAL A 150 4.32 11.23 1.81
CA VAL A 150 5.77 11.08 2.00
C VAL A 150 6.46 12.33 1.44
N GLY A 151 7.06 13.12 2.35
CA GLY A 151 7.93 14.23 1.97
C GLY A 151 9.35 13.72 1.68
N VAL A 152 9.78 13.73 0.42
CA VAL A 152 11.16 13.40 0.05
C VAL A 152 11.98 14.68 0.06
N VAL A 153 12.98 14.74 0.94
CA VAL A 153 13.80 15.93 1.17
C VAL A 153 15.28 15.63 0.96
N ASP A 154 15.98 16.59 0.44
CA ASP A 154 17.44 16.58 0.47
C ASP A 154 17.91 17.09 1.83
N ASP A 155 18.45 16.18 2.62
CA ASP A 155 19.02 16.44 3.95
C ASP A 155 20.54 16.21 4.01
N LEU A 156 21.15 15.98 2.85
CA LEU A 156 22.58 15.80 2.74
C LEU A 156 23.28 17.12 2.42
N ALA A 157 24.31 17.42 3.18
CA ALA A 157 25.14 18.60 2.90
C ALA A 157 26.07 18.33 1.71
N PRO A 158 26.36 19.35 0.87
CA PRO A 158 27.34 19.23 -0.20
C PRO A 158 28.73 18.88 0.34
N ILE A 159 29.46 18.09 -0.41
CA ILE A 159 30.83 17.65 -0.08
C ILE A 159 31.81 18.60 -0.77
N PRO A 160 32.50 19.51 -0.03
CA PRO A 160 33.50 20.37 -0.61
C PRO A 160 34.79 19.57 -0.86
N VAL A 161 35.32 19.70 -2.05
CA VAL A 161 36.63 19.14 -2.45
C VAL A 161 37.51 20.28 -2.95
N CYS A 162 38.52 20.65 -2.14
CA CYS A 162 39.41 21.77 -2.46
C CYS A 162 40.73 21.29 -3.07
N ASP A 163 41.21 21.97 -4.09
CA ASP A 163 42.54 21.76 -4.62
C ASP A 163 43.63 22.10 -3.56
N GLN A 164 44.50 21.12 -3.27
CA GLN A 164 45.57 21.29 -2.28
C GLN A 164 46.73 22.18 -2.79
N LYS A 165 46.88 22.36 -4.07
CA LYS A 165 47.97 23.13 -4.68
C LYS A 165 47.48 23.80 -5.96
N THR A 166 47.23 25.06 -5.88
CA THR A 166 46.89 25.88 -7.03
C THR A 166 48.12 26.70 -7.49
N VAL A 167 48.45 26.67 -8.79
CA VAL A 167 49.50 27.47 -9.40
C VAL A 167 48.89 28.58 -10.24
N VAL A 168 49.20 29.80 -9.88
CA VAL A 168 48.67 30.99 -10.57
C VAL A 168 49.85 31.74 -11.24
N ALA A 169 49.73 32.02 -12.52
CA ALA A 169 50.75 32.79 -13.25
C ALA A 169 50.59 34.28 -12.91
N LEU A 170 51.75 34.96 -12.69
CA LEU A 170 51.78 36.41 -12.51
C LEU A 170 51.73 37.09 -13.89
N GLY A 171 50.95 38.16 -13.99
CA GLY A 171 50.93 39.06 -15.10
C GLY A 171 52.22 39.93 -15.16
N ILE A 172 52.39 40.67 -16.25
CA ILE A 172 53.54 41.57 -16.45
C ILE A 172 53.56 42.73 -15.41
N ASP A 173 52.45 43.01 -14.84
CA ASP A 173 52.23 44.01 -13.76
C ASP A 173 52.52 43.45 -12.38
N GLY A 174 52.92 42.21 -12.23
CA GLY A 174 53.17 41.53 -10.96
C GLY A 174 51.90 41.11 -10.20
N THR A 175 50.74 41.19 -10.85
CA THR A 175 49.46 40.76 -10.24
C THR A 175 49.03 39.42 -10.81
N ALA A 176 48.25 38.68 -10.03
CA ALA A 176 47.57 37.43 -10.45
C ALA A 176 46.11 37.49 -10.08
N LYS A 177 45.28 36.88 -10.90
CA LYS A 177 43.85 36.66 -10.60
C LYS A 177 43.63 35.16 -10.45
N ALA A 178 42.99 34.76 -9.36
CA ALA A 178 42.47 33.43 -9.15
C ALA A 178 40.94 33.51 -9.03
N PHE A 179 40.27 32.65 -9.74
CA PHE A 179 38.81 32.52 -9.67
C PHE A 179 38.46 31.43 -8.66
N ALA A 180 37.22 31.44 -8.11
CA ALA A 180 36.77 30.45 -7.14
C ALA A 180 36.90 29.02 -7.71
N GLU A 181 36.57 28.83 -8.98
CA GLU A 181 36.64 27.55 -9.68
C GLU A 181 38.08 26.98 -9.76
N THR A 182 39.11 27.83 -9.58
CA THR A 182 40.54 27.40 -9.56
C THR A 182 40.89 26.64 -8.29
N PHE A 183 40.05 26.74 -7.24
CA PHE A 183 40.26 26.09 -5.95
C PHE A 183 39.32 24.92 -5.72
N ASP A 184 38.40 24.69 -6.63
CA ASP A 184 37.45 23.58 -6.59
C ASP A 184 38.00 22.36 -7.35
N ASP A 185 38.19 21.24 -6.66
CA ASP A 185 38.65 19.96 -7.25
C ASP A 185 37.50 18.95 -7.33
N GLY A 186 36.32 19.42 -7.72
CA GLY A 186 35.14 18.62 -7.93
C GLY A 186 34.22 18.49 -6.69
N SER A 187 33.99 19.61 -5.99
CA SER A 187 32.93 19.66 -4.98
C SER A 187 31.63 19.21 -5.58
N LEU A 188 30.88 18.42 -4.83
CA LEU A 188 29.65 17.81 -5.32
C LEU A 188 28.53 17.85 -4.28
N ASP A 189 27.33 17.94 -4.80
CA ASP A 189 26.09 17.71 -4.07
C ASP A 189 25.31 16.56 -4.74
N ASN A 190 24.50 15.84 -3.98
CA ASN A 190 23.72 14.74 -4.53
C ASN A 190 22.52 15.21 -5.36
N CYS A 191 22.04 16.47 -5.18
CA CYS A 191 20.92 17.09 -5.87
C CYS A 191 21.23 18.37 -6.65
N GLY A 192 22.49 18.85 -6.63
CA GLY A 192 22.92 20.11 -7.23
C GLY A 192 23.39 20.00 -8.68
#